data_73f7cd545d78c507a245b1d695355941
#
_entry.id   73f7cd545d78c507a245b1d695355941
#
_cell.length_a   1.000
_cell.length_b   1.000
_cell.length_c   1.000
_cell.angle_alpha   90.00
_cell.angle_beta   90.00
_cell.angle_gamma   90.00
#
_symmetry.space_group_name_H-M   'P 1'
#
loop_
_entity.id
_entity.type
_entity.pdbx_description
1 polymer ?
#
loop_
_entity_poly.entity_id
_entity_poly.type
_entity_poly.pdbx_seq_one_letter_code
_entity_poly.pdbx_strand_id
1 'polypeptide(L)'
;KLAGIMTVKGGTGRIVEYFGDGARSISCTGKGTICNMGAEIGATTSLFPFDDRMATYLRATGRSAVADLAESLGDYLKADPEIETDPEKYYDQVIEIDLSTLEPHVVGPFTPDLARPISAMAAEVKEKDYPDKISVSLIGSCTNSSYEDIERSAHIARQAKEKNLKTKALLLVSPGSEQIRATIQRDGQLNDLTNMGGVVLANACGPCIGQWNRLDNERGERNSIITSFNRNFRRRNDGNAATHAFISSPEIVTAMALGGSLSFNPLTDTVTNEAGEEVRLDPPSGNELPANGFETGEDGFVAPPSDPSGVDVTVDEASERLQLLTPFEPWGGEDLRDLPVLLKAKGKCTTDHISPAGPWLKFRGHLDNISDNLFIGAVNTFTGEAGVGKNGLSGETSIRFSDIGRDYKKQGLQWVVFGDENYGEGSSREHAA
;
A
#
# COMPACT_ATOMS: atom_id res chain seq x y z
N LYS A 1 1.44 14.83 -4.03
CA LYS A 1 1.01 15.94 -4.91
C LYS A 1 0.36 15.42 -6.18
N LEU A 2 0.96 14.45 -6.89
CA LEU A 2 0.41 13.90 -8.14
C LEU A 2 -1.01 13.35 -7.95
N ALA A 3 -1.26 12.57 -6.89
CA ALA A 3 -2.60 12.06 -6.58
C ALA A 3 -3.64 13.18 -6.40
N GLY A 4 -3.26 14.31 -5.80
CA GLY A 4 -4.12 15.48 -5.68
C GLY A 4 -4.43 16.17 -7.01
N ILE A 5 -3.54 16.06 -8.01
CA ILE A 5 -3.74 16.60 -9.35
C ILE A 5 -4.63 15.67 -10.20
N MET A 6 -4.31 14.38 -10.21
CA MET A 6 -4.97 13.39 -11.06
C MET A 6 -6.26 12.83 -10.45
N THR A 7 -6.43 12.91 -9.14
CA THR A 7 -7.48 12.24 -8.36
C THR A 7 -7.36 10.71 -8.42
N VAL A 8 -8.20 10.00 -7.67
CA VAL A 8 -8.24 8.52 -7.65
C VAL A 8 -8.71 7.87 -8.98
N LYS A 9 -9.11 8.65 -9.96
CA LYS A 9 -9.62 8.18 -11.26
C LYS A 9 -8.82 8.68 -12.45
N GLY A 10 -7.94 9.67 -12.27
CA GLY A 10 -7.26 10.34 -13.39
C GLY A 10 -6.31 9.45 -14.18
N GLY A 11 -5.80 8.39 -13.56
CA GLY A 11 -4.94 7.40 -14.20
C GLY A 11 -5.67 6.23 -14.87
N THR A 12 -7.00 6.18 -14.77
CA THR A 12 -7.78 5.06 -15.33
C THR A 12 -7.56 4.90 -16.83
N GLY A 13 -7.13 3.71 -17.26
CA GLY A 13 -6.82 3.43 -18.66
C GLY A 13 -5.54 4.11 -19.19
N ARG A 14 -4.70 4.66 -18.30
CA ARG A 14 -3.47 5.39 -18.65
C ARG A 14 -2.22 4.67 -18.14
N ILE A 15 -1.13 4.88 -18.85
CA ILE A 15 0.23 4.59 -18.44
C ILE A 15 0.86 5.92 -18.00
N VAL A 16 1.43 5.95 -16.79
CA VAL A 16 2.10 7.14 -16.26
C VAL A 16 3.61 6.95 -16.38
N GLU A 17 4.24 7.77 -17.21
CA GLU A 17 5.70 7.77 -17.39
C GLU A 17 6.31 8.98 -16.70
N TYR A 18 7.39 8.74 -15.96
CA TYR A 18 8.14 9.79 -15.24
C TYR A 18 9.47 10.04 -15.92
N PHE A 19 9.76 11.27 -16.29
CA PHE A 19 11.00 11.64 -16.96
C PHE A 19 11.52 13.01 -16.49
N GLY A 20 12.67 13.42 -17.00
CA GLY A 20 13.34 14.67 -16.66
C GLY A 20 14.34 14.55 -15.50
N ASP A 21 15.04 15.65 -15.20
CA ASP A 21 16.14 15.69 -14.20
C ASP A 21 15.65 15.33 -12.79
N GLY A 22 14.47 15.80 -12.42
CA GLY A 22 13.83 15.46 -11.16
C GLY A 22 13.62 13.95 -11.01
N ALA A 23 13.13 13.28 -12.05
CA ALA A 23 12.94 11.83 -12.04
C ALA A 23 14.27 11.07 -11.89
N ARG A 24 15.34 11.55 -12.56
CA ARG A 24 16.70 10.98 -12.42
C ARG A 24 17.29 11.18 -11.01
N SER A 25 16.89 12.24 -10.31
CA SER A 25 17.40 12.51 -8.95
C SER A 25 16.80 11.63 -7.86
N ILE A 26 15.69 10.96 -8.12
CA ILE A 26 14.99 10.09 -7.15
C ILE A 26 15.73 8.75 -7.01
N SER A 27 15.85 8.24 -5.79
CA SER A 27 16.43 6.91 -5.51
C SER A 27 15.63 5.77 -6.15
N CYS A 28 16.23 4.61 -6.31
CA CYS A 28 15.54 3.43 -6.83
C CYS A 28 14.31 3.07 -5.98
N THR A 29 14.45 3.10 -4.66
CA THR A 29 13.35 2.81 -3.72
C THR A 29 12.27 3.90 -3.74
N GLY A 30 12.65 5.16 -3.89
CA GLY A 30 11.72 6.28 -4.08
C GLY A 30 10.89 6.14 -5.36
N LYS A 31 11.52 5.74 -6.48
CA LYS A 31 10.81 5.41 -7.73
C LYS A 31 9.84 4.24 -7.52
N GLY A 32 10.27 3.21 -6.78
CA GLY A 32 9.42 2.09 -6.40
C GLY A 32 8.17 2.53 -5.62
N THR A 33 8.33 3.44 -4.66
CA THR A 33 7.22 4.03 -3.89
C THR A 33 6.25 4.78 -4.80
N ILE A 34 6.76 5.61 -5.72
CA ILE A 34 5.93 6.37 -6.68
C ILE A 34 5.14 5.42 -7.58
N CYS A 35 5.78 4.39 -8.14
CA CYS A 35 5.11 3.38 -8.97
C CYS A 35 4.04 2.59 -8.17
N ASN A 36 4.34 2.20 -6.92
CA ASN A 36 3.37 1.53 -6.06
C ASN A 36 2.13 2.40 -5.84
N MET A 37 2.31 3.69 -5.60
CA MET A 37 1.22 4.65 -5.41
C MET A 37 0.45 4.98 -6.70
N GLY A 38 0.93 4.54 -7.86
CA GLY A 38 0.21 4.65 -9.14
C GLY A 38 -1.15 3.96 -9.12
N ALA A 39 -1.31 2.87 -8.36
CA ALA A 39 -2.60 2.21 -8.15
C ALA A 39 -3.64 3.12 -7.46
N GLU A 40 -3.20 4.06 -6.62
CA GLU A 40 -4.11 4.96 -5.89
C GLU A 40 -4.70 6.07 -6.76
N ILE A 41 -4.11 6.33 -7.91
CA ILE A 41 -4.67 7.23 -8.95
C ILE A 41 -5.39 6.46 -10.08
N GLY A 42 -5.49 5.13 -9.96
CA GLY A 42 -6.13 4.27 -10.94
C GLY A 42 -5.30 4.02 -12.20
N ALA A 43 -3.99 4.29 -12.19
CA ALA A 43 -3.13 4.06 -13.35
C ALA A 43 -3.04 2.57 -13.71
N THR A 44 -3.09 2.26 -15.01
CA THR A 44 -2.87 0.91 -15.51
C THR A 44 -1.46 0.44 -15.18
N THR A 45 -0.47 1.32 -15.36
CA THR A 45 0.90 1.14 -14.90
C THR A 45 1.60 2.47 -14.69
N SER A 46 2.72 2.45 -13.98
CA SER A 46 3.63 3.57 -13.79
C SER A 46 5.05 3.10 -14.06
N LEU A 47 5.86 3.92 -14.71
CA LEU A 47 7.23 3.53 -15.06
C LEU A 47 8.21 4.71 -14.99
N PHE A 48 9.45 4.38 -14.70
CA PHE A 48 10.63 5.24 -14.83
C PHE A 48 11.61 4.64 -15.81
N PRO A 49 12.31 5.46 -16.59
CA PRO A 49 13.47 4.99 -17.37
C PRO A 49 14.53 4.37 -16.46
N PHE A 50 15.26 3.39 -16.97
CA PHE A 50 16.39 2.79 -16.26
C PHE A 50 17.55 3.80 -16.11
N ASP A 51 18.17 3.81 -14.92
CA ASP A 51 19.29 4.68 -14.61
C ASP A 51 20.33 4.04 -13.69
N ASP A 52 21.43 4.77 -13.43
CA ASP A 52 22.55 4.31 -12.62
C ASP A 52 22.15 4.01 -11.15
N ARG A 53 21.14 4.70 -10.61
CA ARG A 53 20.63 4.43 -9.25
C ARG A 53 19.93 3.08 -9.19
N MET A 54 19.21 2.71 -10.25
CA MET A 54 18.60 1.37 -10.35
C MET A 54 19.68 0.29 -10.52
N ALA A 55 20.72 0.52 -11.33
CA ALA A 55 21.86 -0.39 -11.47
C ALA A 55 22.57 -0.60 -10.12
N THR A 56 22.83 0.48 -9.39
CA THR A 56 23.46 0.46 -8.06
C THR A 56 22.62 -0.34 -7.06
N TYR A 57 21.33 -0.13 -7.04
CA TYR A 57 20.41 -0.88 -6.18
C TYR A 57 20.35 -2.38 -6.51
N LEU A 58 20.32 -2.73 -7.81
CA LEU A 58 20.38 -4.13 -8.26
C LEU A 58 21.66 -4.81 -7.79
N ARG A 59 22.80 -4.15 -7.90
CA ARG A 59 24.09 -4.68 -7.41
C ARG A 59 24.11 -4.84 -5.90
N ALA A 60 23.65 -3.83 -5.17
CA ALA A 60 23.60 -3.86 -3.71
C ALA A 60 22.69 -4.98 -3.17
N THR A 61 21.72 -5.43 -3.96
CA THR A 61 20.77 -6.50 -3.60
C THR A 61 21.11 -7.86 -4.26
N GLY A 62 22.37 -8.07 -4.68
CA GLY A 62 22.86 -9.35 -5.20
C GLY A 62 22.41 -9.69 -6.63
N ARG A 63 21.95 -8.71 -7.40
CA ARG A 63 21.43 -8.88 -8.78
C ARG A 63 22.33 -8.26 -9.82
N SER A 64 23.67 -8.37 -9.66
CA SER A 64 24.66 -7.76 -10.57
C SER A 64 24.47 -8.18 -12.03
N ALA A 65 24.21 -9.46 -12.31
CA ALA A 65 23.98 -9.93 -13.68
C ALA A 65 22.78 -9.25 -14.36
N VAL A 66 21.74 -8.91 -13.58
CA VAL A 66 20.56 -8.16 -14.08
C VAL A 66 20.94 -6.72 -14.35
N ALA A 67 21.74 -6.09 -13.49
CA ALA A 67 22.25 -4.73 -13.70
C ALA A 67 23.10 -4.65 -14.97
N ASP A 68 24.04 -5.60 -15.17
CA ASP A 68 24.91 -5.66 -16.34
C ASP A 68 24.09 -5.85 -17.63
N LEU A 69 23.08 -6.72 -17.61
CA LEU A 69 22.16 -6.90 -18.74
C LEU A 69 21.39 -5.61 -19.04
N ALA A 70 20.82 -4.95 -18.02
CA ALA A 70 20.07 -3.72 -18.19
C ALA A 70 20.94 -2.58 -18.74
N GLU A 71 22.19 -2.47 -18.29
CA GLU A 71 23.14 -1.49 -18.83
C GLU A 71 23.49 -1.79 -20.30
N SER A 72 23.65 -3.07 -20.66
CA SER A 72 23.90 -3.46 -22.06
C SER A 72 22.74 -3.15 -23.00
N LEU A 73 21.53 -3.05 -22.46
CA LEU A 73 20.30 -2.71 -23.17
C LEU A 73 19.85 -1.26 -22.91
N GLY A 74 20.72 -0.42 -22.36
CA GLY A 74 20.41 0.92 -21.88
C GLY A 74 19.67 1.80 -22.87
N ASP A 75 19.97 1.69 -24.18
CA ASP A 75 19.28 2.47 -25.21
C ASP A 75 17.80 2.09 -25.40
N TYR A 76 17.42 0.88 -25.03
CA TYR A 76 16.02 0.41 -25.07
C TYR A 76 15.26 0.64 -23.76
N LEU A 77 15.96 1.00 -22.68
CA LEU A 77 15.39 1.17 -21.33
C LEU A 77 15.37 2.63 -20.88
N LYS A 78 15.76 3.55 -21.75
CA LYS A 78 15.67 5.01 -21.53
C LYS A 78 14.40 5.56 -22.16
N ALA A 79 14.03 6.74 -21.70
CA ALA A 79 13.04 7.54 -22.39
C ALA A 79 13.57 7.95 -23.78
N ASP A 80 12.70 8.02 -24.78
CA ASP A 80 13.07 8.51 -26.10
C ASP A 80 13.46 9.99 -26.01
N PRO A 81 14.57 10.43 -26.61
CA PRO A 81 15.09 11.80 -26.48
C PRO A 81 14.08 12.87 -26.90
N GLU A 82 13.21 12.54 -27.84
CA GLU A 82 12.21 13.46 -28.39
C GLU A 82 11.16 13.87 -27.35
N ILE A 83 10.84 13.00 -26.38
CA ILE A 83 9.83 13.29 -25.37
C ILE A 83 10.31 14.36 -24.37
N GLU A 84 11.60 14.46 -24.11
CA GLU A 84 12.14 15.51 -23.24
C GLU A 84 12.13 16.89 -23.93
N THR A 85 12.14 16.91 -25.27
CA THR A 85 12.15 18.14 -26.06
C THR A 85 10.76 18.67 -26.35
N ASP A 86 9.79 17.80 -26.64
CA ASP A 86 8.42 18.16 -27.03
C ASP A 86 7.43 17.11 -26.48
N PRO A 87 7.26 17.04 -25.15
CA PRO A 87 6.43 16.00 -24.53
C PRO A 87 4.95 16.07 -24.93
N GLU A 88 4.42 17.27 -25.18
CA GLU A 88 3.01 17.46 -25.54
C GLU A 88 2.65 16.83 -26.90
N LYS A 89 3.65 16.55 -27.74
CA LYS A 89 3.44 15.85 -29.01
C LYS A 89 3.24 14.36 -28.86
N TYR A 90 3.77 13.76 -27.78
CA TYR A 90 3.85 12.31 -27.61
C TYR A 90 2.94 11.77 -26.52
N TYR A 91 2.52 12.62 -25.57
CA TYR A 91 1.64 12.25 -24.45
C TYR A 91 0.28 12.93 -24.55
N ASP A 92 -0.76 12.24 -24.14
CA ASP A 92 -2.12 12.80 -24.08
C ASP A 92 -2.24 13.89 -22.99
N GLN A 93 -1.38 13.83 -21.98
CA GLN A 93 -1.34 14.80 -20.89
C GLN A 93 0.07 14.90 -20.32
N VAL A 94 0.55 16.10 -20.10
CA VAL A 94 1.82 16.40 -19.42
C VAL A 94 1.54 17.10 -18.10
N ILE A 95 2.17 16.62 -17.02
CA ILE A 95 2.09 17.22 -15.68
C ILE A 95 3.51 17.54 -15.24
N GLU A 96 3.81 18.82 -15.08
CA GLU A 96 5.11 19.27 -14.58
C GLU A 96 5.07 19.48 -13.06
N ILE A 97 6.05 18.93 -12.35
CA ILE A 97 6.24 19.12 -10.91
C ILE A 97 7.69 19.53 -10.68
N ASP A 98 7.91 20.78 -10.31
CA ASP A 98 9.22 21.28 -9.89
C ASP A 98 9.52 20.77 -8.47
N LEU A 99 10.51 19.86 -8.35
CA LEU A 99 10.92 19.29 -7.07
C LEU A 99 11.67 20.28 -6.19
N SER A 100 12.26 21.35 -6.75
CA SER A 100 13.00 22.37 -5.98
C SER A 100 12.08 23.25 -5.13
N THR A 101 10.82 23.38 -5.54
CA THR A 101 9.77 24.16 -4.86
C THR A 101 8.74 23.30 -4.14
N LEU A 102 8.85 21.97 -4.28
CA LEU A 102 7.90 21.05 -3.70
C LEU A 102 8.10 20.92 -2.19
N GLU A 103 7.16 21.42 -1.40
CA GLU A 103 7.10 21.14 0.03
C GLU A 103 6.41 19.78 0.31
N PRO A 104 6.64 19.15 1.48
CA PRO A 104 5.95 17.94 1.87
C PRO A 104 4.43 18.11 1.84
N HIS A 105 3.73 17.05 1.41
CA HIS A 105 2.26 17.02 1.37
C HIS A 105 1.71 16.05 2.42
N VAL A 106 0.54 16.40 2.93
CA VAL A 106 -0.30 15.52 3.75
C VAL A 106 -1.55 15.17 2.97
N VAL A 107 -1.91 13.91 2.95
CA VAL A 107 -3.03 13.35 2.17
C VAL A 107 -4.11 12.83 3.10
N GLY A 108 -5.36 13.05 2.77
CA GLY A 108 -6.52 12.54 3.55
C GLY A 108 -7.28 13.66 4.26
N PRO A 109 -8.27 13.32 5.10
CA PRO A 109 -8.62 11.94 5.47
C PRO A 109 -9.52 11.25 4.42
N PHE A 110 -9.66 9.94 4.54
CA PHE A 110 -10.63 9.08 3.85
C PHE A 110 -10.40 8.85 2.35
N THR A 111 -9.45 9.51 1.71
CA THR A 111 -9.10 9.33 0.30
C THR A 111 -7.63 9.68 0.06
N PRO A 112 -6.92 8.98 -0.83
CA PRO A 112 -5.50 9.25 -1.12
C PRO A 112 -5.27 10.44 -2.05
N ASP A 113 -6.30 11.08 -2.58
CA ASP A 113 -6.20 12.23 -3.49
C ASP A 113 -6.50 13.59 -2.84
N LEU A 114 -6.96 13.60 -1.59
CA LEU A 114 -7.14 14.86 -0.84
C LEU A 114 -5.79 15.33 -0.30
N ALA A 115 -4.94 15.82 -1.21
CA ALA A 115 -3.58 16.26 -0.92
C ALA A 115 -3.50 17.76 -0.72
N ARG A 116 -2.72 18.19 0.29
CA ARG A 116 -2.37 19.61 0.51
C ARG A 116 -0.94 19.73 0.97
N PRO A 117 -0.28 20.86 0.70
CA PRO A 117 1.02 21.16 1.29
C PRO A 117 0.92 21.22 2.81
N ILE A 118 1.97 20.80 3.51
CA ILE A 118 1.99 20.75 4.98
C ILE A 118 1.77 22.14 5.60
N SER A 119 2.18 23.20 4.92
CA SER A 119 1.97 24.59 5.33
C SER A 119 0.49 24.98 5.41
N ALA A 120 -0.39 24.30 4.67
CA ALA A 120 -1.84 24.55 4.68
C ALA A 120 -2.58 23.71 5.73
N MET A 121 -1.92 22.70 6.34
CA MET A 121 -2.59 21.71 7.17
C MET A 121 -3.25 22.31 8.42
N ALA A 122 -2.56 23.22 9.12
CA ALA A 122 -3.10 23.85 10.35
C ALA A 122 -4.37 24.66 10.10
N ALA A 123 -4.45 25.36 8.98
CA ALA A 123 -5.65 26.11 8.58
C ALA A 123 -6.81 25.15 8.26
N GLU A 124 -6.54 24.07 7.53
CA GLU A 124 -7.56 23.10 7.15
C GLU A 124 -8.07 22.27 8.34
N VAL A 125 -7.20 21.90 9.29
CA VAL A 125 -7.61 21.25 10.55
C VAL A 125 -8.69 22.07 11.24
N LYS A 126 -8.48 23.38 11.34
CA LYS A 126 -9.43 24.31 11.97
C LYS A 126 -10.70 24.49 11.16
N GLU A 127 -10.58 24.64 9.82
CA GLU A 127 -11.72 24.87 8.92
C GLU A 127 -12.65 23.65 8.87
N LYS A 128 -12.07 22.44 8.78
CA LYS A 128 -12.80 21.18 8.61
C LYS A 128 -13.12 20.49 9.95
N ASP A 129 -12.73 21.08 11.06
CA ASP A 129 -12.90 20.49 12.41
C ASP A 129 -12.31 19.07 12.49
N TYR A 130 -11.10 18.86 11.98
CA TYR A 130 -10.41 17.58 12.14
C TYR A 130 -9.93 17.44 13.59
N PRO A 131 -9.98 16.22 14.20
CA PRO A 131 -9.32 15.99 15.48
C PRO A 131 -7.82 16.29 15.36
N ASP A 132 -7.35 17.39 15.92
CA ASP A 132 -5.98 17.88 15.73
C ASP A 132 -4.93 17.00 16.40
N LYS A 133 -5.25 16.45 17.59
CA LYS A 133 -4.36 15.53 18.29
C LYS A 133 -4.16 14.25 17.49
N ILE A 134 -2.91 13.91 17.23
CA ILE A 134 -2.51 12.63 16.64
C ILE A 134 -2.47 11.58 17.75
N SER A 135 -3.32 10.56 17.65
CA SER A 135 -3.32 9.42 18.57
C SER A 135 -2.17 8.47 18.28
N VAL A 136 -1.98 8.12 17.00
CA VAL A 136 -0.96 7.17 16.56
C VAL A 136 -0.32 7.65 15.26
N SER A 137 0.99 7.54 15.19
CA SER A 137 1.82 7.70 13.99
C SER A 137 2.38 6.34 13.58
N LEU A 138 2.31 5.98 12.30
CA LEU A 138 2.79 4.68 11.81
C LEU A 138 3.69 4.87 10.60
N ILE A 139 4.91 4.32 10.67
CA ILE A 139 5.84 4.30 9.53
C ILE A 139 6.10 2.88 9.08
N GLY A 140 6.37 2.71 7.77
CA GLY A 140 6.75 1.42 7.19
C GLY A 140 5.66 0.77 6.36
N SER A 141 5.46 -0.55 6.53
CA SER A 141 4.73 -1.42 5.61
C SER A 141 5.53 -1.66 4.31
N CYS A 142 4.94 -2.19 3.23
CA CYS A 142 5.68 -2.52 2.00
C CYS A 142 6.03 -1.30 1.15
N THR A 143 5.32 -0.19 1.30
CA THR A 143 5.43 0.98 0.39
C THR A 143 6.55 1.93 0.80
N ASN A 144 6.63 2.30 2.08
CA ASN A 144 7.55 3.29 2.63
C ASN A 144 8.34 2.72 3.81
N SER A 145 9.19 1.73 3.56
CA SER A 145 10.00 1.06 4.56
C SER A 145 11.33 0.57 4.00
N SER A 146 11.82 1.24 2.97
CA SER A 146 13.17 1.03 2.46
C SER A 146 14.21 1.41 3.51
N TYR A 147 15.46 1.02 3.27
CA TYR A 147 16.57 1.45 4.12
C TYR A 147 16.64 2.99 4.20
N GLU A 148 16.48 3.67 3.07
CA GLU A 148 16.47 5.14 3.00
C GLU A 148 15.34 5.77 3.82
N ASP A 149 14.12 5.23 3.73
CA ASP A 149 12.95 5.73 4.47
C ASP A 149 13.17 5.65 5.98
N ILE A 150 13.69 4.51 6.43
CA ILE A 150 13.98 4.29 7.85
C ILE A 150 15.18 5.12 8.31
N GLU A 151 16.20 5.29 7.48
CA GLU A 151 17.38 6.12 7.81
C GLU A 151 17.01 7.58 8.01
N ARG A 152 16.15 8.15 7.15
CA ARG A 152 15.64 9.51 7.30
C ARG A 152 14.79 9.66 8.57
N SER A 153 13.96 8.67 8.87
CA SER A 153 13.17 8.64 10.12
C SER A 153 14.06 8.52 11.35
N ALA A 154 15.11 7.70 11.30
CA ALA A 154 16.09 7.53 12.37
C ALA A 154 16.93 8.81 12.55
N HIS A 155 17.20 9.58 11.49
CA HIS A 155 17.86 10.88 11.64
C HIS A 155 17.00 11.85 12.47
N ILE A 156 15.69 11.88 12.28
CA ILE A 156 14.78 12.62 13.17
C ILE A 156 14.86 12.10 14.61
N ALA A 157 14.94 10.78 14.79
CA ALA A 157 15.05 10.19 16.12
C ALA A 157 16.37 10.54 16.82
N ARG A 158 17.50 10.60 16.09
CA ARG A 158 18.78 11.09 16.61
C ARG A 158 18.70 12.54 17.06
N GLN A 159 18.09 13.42 16.25
CA GLN A 159 17.84 14.81 16.64
C GLN A 159 16.95 14.90 17.89
N ALA A 160 15.91 14.06 17.98
CA ALA A 160 15.05 14.01 19.16
C ALA A 160 15.85 13.66 20.42
N LYS A 161 16.76 12.70 20.35
CA LYS A 161 17.66 12.34 21.44
C LYS A 161 18.58 13.49 21.83
N GLU A 162 19.24 14.13 20.86
CA GLU A 162 20.16 15.25 21.09
C GLU A 162 19.46 16.47 21.69
N LYS A 163 18.20 16.72 21.30
CA LYS A 163 17.38 17.85 21.73
C LYS A 163 16.46 17.53 22.91
N ASN A 164 16.58 16.33 23.53
CA ASN A 164 15.74 15.85 24.63
C ASN A 164 14.24 15.90 24.32
N LEU A 165 13.86 15.46 23.13
CA LEU A 165 12.47 15.34 22.70
C LEU A 165 11.96 13.91 22.88
N LYS A 166 10.67 13.78 23.17
CA LYS A 166 9.94 12.49 23.17
C LYS A 166 8.70 12.59 22.30
N THR A 167 8.25 11.45 21.79
CA THR A 167 7.01 11.39 21.03
C THR A 167 5.81 11.76 21.89
N LYS A 168 4.94 12.61 21.36
CA LYS A 168 3.64 12.98 21.96
C LYS A 168 2.51 12.10 21.44
N ALA A 169 2.73 11.43 20.29
CA ALA A 169 1.85 10.39 19.76
C ALA A 169 2.55 9.03 19.84
N LEU A 170 1.81 7.94 19.96
CA LEU A 170 2.36 6.58 19.86
C LEU A 170 2.97 6.40 18.46
N LEU A 171 4.27 6.10 18.38
CA LEU A 171 4.95 5.79 17.13
C LEU A 171 5.06 4.28 16.94
N LEU A 172 4.50 3.76 15.85
CA LEU A 172 4.61 2.37 15.44
C LEU A 172 5.50 2.26 14.21
N VAL A 173 6.41 1.29 14.19
CA VAL A 173 7.37 1.05 13.11
C VAL A 173 7.19 -0.36 12.56
N SER A 174 6.84 -0.48 11.28
CA SER A 174 6.69 -1.77 10.60
C SER A 174 7.77 -1.90 9.52
N PRO A 175 8.87 -2.65 9.75
CA PRO A 175 9.88 -2.88 8.73
C PRO A 175 9.27 -3.57 7.50
N GLY A 176 9.81 -3.29 6.31
CA GLY A 176 9.25 -3.78 5.05
C GLY A 176 9.55 -5.25 4.76
N SER A 177 10.61 -5.78 5.34
CA SER A 177 11.04 -7.16 5.19
C SER A 177 11.98 -7.56 6.33
N GLU A 178 12.23 -8.85 6.47
CA GLU A 178 13.23 -9.34 7.46
C GLU A 178 14.63 -8.85 7.11
N GLN A 179 14.99 -8.79 5.84
CA GLN A 179 16.28 -8.23 5.40
C GLN A 179 16.44 -6.77 5.85
N ILE A 180 15.41 -5.93 5.64
CA ILE A 180 15.44 -4.54 6.11
C ILE A 180 15.50 -4.49 7.63
N ARG A 181 14.68 -5.28 8.35
CA ARG A 181 14.70 -5.33 9.82
C ARG A 181 16.08 -5.66 10.35
N ALA A 182 16.72 -6.70 9.84
CA ALA A 182 18.05 -7.12 10.27
C ALA A 182 19.10 -6.05 9.94
N THR A 183 19.02 -5.43 8.77
CA THR A 183 19.96 -4.38 8.33
C THR A 183 19.85 -3.14 9.22
N ILE A 184 18.64 -2.62 9.45
CA ILE A 184 18.43 -1.42 10.29
C ILE A 184 18.67 -1.68 11.78
N GLN A 185 18.58 -2.94 12.21
CA GLN A 185 18.98 -3.34 13.57
C GLN A 185 20.49 -3.33 13.71
N ARG A 186 21.22 -3.93 12.76
CA ARG A 186 22.69 -3.92 12.73
C ARG A 186 23.26 -2.49 12.69
N ASP A 187 22.68 -1.63 11.86
CA ASP A 187 23.18 -0.28 11.62
C ASP A 187 22.68 0.75 12.65
N GLY A 188 21.76 0.34 13.55
CA GLY A 188 21.36 1.12 14.74
C GLY A 188 20.10 1.97 14.56
N GLN A 189 19.55 2.14 13.37
CA GLN A 189 18.35 2.94 13.12
C GLN A 189 17.15 2.48 13.95
N LEU A 190 16.99 1.16 14.10
CA LEU A 190 15.91 0.59 14.90
C LEU A 190 16.03 1.00 16.37
N ASN A 191 17.26 1.04 16.91
CA ASN A 191 17.52 1.50 18.27
C ASN A 191 17.24 3.01 18.42
N ASP A 192 17.57 3.83 17.43
CA ASP A 192 17.27 5.26 17.45
C ASP A 192 15.76 5.51 17.54
N LEU A 193 14.97 4.81 16.71
CA LEU A 193 13.51 4.93 16.71
C LEU A 193 12.88 4.41 18.02
N THR A 194 13.37 3.29 18.57
CA THR A 194 12.86 2.75 19.84
C THR A 194 13.22 3.63 21.04
N ASN A 195 14.42 4.24 21.04
CA ASN A 195 14.84 5.18 22.08
C ASN A 195 13.98 6.46 22.10
N MET A 196 13.45 6.88 20.95
CA MET A 196 12.50 8.00 20.85
C MET A 196 11.10 7.64 21.38
N GLY A 197 10.80 6.35 21.56
CA GLY A 197 9.50 5.84 22.00
C GLY A 197 8.77 5.02 20.94
N GLY A 198 9.42 4.68 19.84
CA GLY A 198 8.84 3.83 18.78
C GLY A 198 8.67 2.37 19.21
N VAL A 199 7.56 1.76 18.80
CA VAL A 199 7.25 0.34 19.00
C VAL A 199 7.35 -0.38 17.67
N VAL A 200 8.22 -1.39 17.61
CA VAL A 200 8.44 -2.18 16.39
C VAL A 200 7.38 -3.26 16.28
N LEU A 201 6.70 -3.26 15.13
CA LEU A 201 5.71 -4.28 14.77
C LEU A 201 6.34 -5.41 13.96
N ALA A 202 5.60 -6.51 13.79
CA ALA A 202 5.97 -7.56 12.88
C ALA A 202 6.07 -7.06 11.42
N ASN A 203 6.90 -7.71 10.60
CA ASN A 203 7.09 -7.44 9.18
C ASN A 203 5.86 -7.91 8.38
N ALA A 204 4.72 -7.28 8.60
CA ALA A 204 3.44 -7.66 8.03
C ALA A 204 2.60 -6.42 7.73
N CYS A 205 1.58 -6.60 6.89
CA CYS A 205 0.68 -5.51 6.54
C CYS A 205 -0.11 -4.94 7.72
N GLY A 206 -0.56 -5.78 8.67
CA GLY A 206 -1.20 -5.38 9.92
C GLY A 206 -2.15 -4.17 9.78
N PRO A 207 -1.82 -3.03 10.41
CA PRO A 207 -2.65 -1.83 10.35
C PRO A 207 -2.92 -1.30 8.94
N CYS A 208 -2.02 -1.54 7.97
CA CYS A 208 -2.19 -1.07 6.60
C CYS A 208 -3.41 -1.69 5.90
N ILE A 209 -3.80 -2.92 6.28
CA ILE A 209 -4.95 -3.64 5.68
C ILE A 209 -6.12 -3.87 6.65
N GLY A 210 -6.14 -3.19 7.79
CA GLY A 210 -7.24 -3.31 8.74
C GLY A 210 -7.12 -4.48 9.72
N GLN A 211 -5.97 -5.12 9.80
CA GLN A 211 -5.65 -6.13 10.84
C GLN A 211 -5.06 -5.45 12.07
N TRP A 212 -5.82 -4.55 12.67
CA TRP A 212 -5.39 -3.77 13.80
C TRP A 212 -6.53 -3.58 14.81
N ASN A 213 -6.37 -4.16 15.97
CA ASN A 213 -7.27 -3.97 17.10
C ASN A 213 -6.69 -2.89 18.03
N ARG A 214 -7.19 -1.67 17.94
CA ARG A 214 -6.80 -0.56 18.81
C ARG A 214 -7.51 -0.68 20.16
N LEU A 215 -6.75 -0.51 21.24
CA LEU A 215 -7.25 -0.52 22.62
C LEU A 215 -7.29 0.88 23.22
N ASP A 216 -6.78 1.88 22.51
CA ASP A 216 -6.66 3.28 22.93
C ASP A 216 -7.83 4.17 22.48
N ASN A 217 -8.83 3.59 21.81
CA ASN A 217 -9.92 4.32 21.19
C ASN A 217 -11.20 3.46 21.16
N GLU A 218 -12.34 4.05 21.44
CA GLU A 218 -13.64 3.39 21.35
C GLU A 218 -14.19 3.43 19.92
N ARG A 219 -14.96 2.42 19.56
CA ARG A 219 -15.59 2.37 18.23
C ARG A 219 -16.60 3.50 18.07
N GLY A 220 -16.39 4.36 17.07
CA GLY A 220 -17.20 5.56 16.81
C GLY A 220 -16.60 6.84 17.39
N GLU A 221 -15.56 6.76 18.19
CA GLU A 221 -14.83 7.92 18.69
C GLU A 221 -14.01 8.56 17.57
N ARG A 222 -14.15 9.89 17.42
CA ARG A 222 -13.35 10.69 16.45
C ARG A 222 -11.92 10.82 16.94
N ASN A 223 -10.99 10.43 16.07
CA ASN A 223 -9.58 10.54 16.35
C ASN A 223 -8.79 10.68 15.04
N SER A 224 -7.53 11.10 15.12
CA SER A 224 -6.64 11.19 13.97
C SER A 224 -5.43 10.28 14.13
N ILE A 225 -5.06 9.65 13.03
CA ILE A 225 -3.81 8.92 12.85
C ILE A 225 -3.08 9.46 11.63
N ILE A 226 -1.74 9.41 11.65
CA ILE A 226 -0.92 9.72 10.49
C ILE A 226 -0.03 8.53 10.15
N THR A 227 0.06 8.18 8.87
CA THR A 227 0.79 6.98 8.43
C THR A 227 1.65 7.28 7.21
N SER A 228 2.63 6.42 6.94
CA SER A 228 3.33 6.40 5.66
C SER A 228 2.81 5.29 4.73
N PHE A 229 1.58 4.86 4.92
CA PHE A 229 0.95 3.83 4.09
C PHE A 229 0.51 4.42 2.74
N ASN A 230 0.00 3.56 1.86
CA ASN A 230 -0.49 3.98 0.56
C ASN A 230 -2.00 4.23 0.51
N ARG A 231 -2.78 3.81 1.51
CA ARG A 231 -4.25 3.89 1.54
C ARG A 231 -4.78 4.36 2.86
N ASN A 232 -5.81 5.20 2.81
CA ASN A 232 -6.46 5.80 3.97
C ASN A 232 -8.00 5.87 3.85
N PHE A 233 -8.60 4.99 3.07
CA PHE A 233 -10.05 4.94 2.94
C PHE A 233 -10.72 4.74 4.30
N ARG A 234 -11.94 5.18 4.42
CA ARG A 234 -12.73 5.05 5.65
C ARG A 234 -12.75 3.60 6.15
N ARG A 235 -12.45 3.39 7.42
CA ARG A 235 -12.30 2.08 8.09
C ARG A 235 -11.08 1.27 7.67
N ARG A 236 -10.19 1.80 6.83
CA ARG A 236 -9.09 1.03 6.24
C ARG A 236 -8.13 0.47 7.28
N ASN A 237 -7.79 1.24 8.32
CA ASN A 237 -6.70 0.88 9.24
C ASN A 237 -7.17 0.11 10.47
N ASP A 238 -8.18 0.60 11.18
CA ASP A 238 -8.64 0.06 12.47
C ASP A 238 -10.13 -0.36 12.47
N GLY A 239 -10.78 -0.30 11.30
CA GLY A 239 -12.20 -0.62 11.18
C GLY A 239 -13.16 0.46 11.75
N ASN A 240 -12.64 1.50 12.40
CA ASN A 240 -13.44 2.60 12.93
C ASN A 240 -13.72 3.66 11.84
N ALA A 241 -15.00 3.90 11.54
CA ALA A 241 -15.41 4.89 10.53
C ALA A 241 -15.12 6.34 10.94
N ALA A 242 -14.88 6.60 12.23
CA ALA A 242 -14.60 7.90 12.78
C ALA A 242 -13.09 8.23 12.87
N THR A 243 -12.22 7.28 12.56
CA THR A 243 -10.77 7.50 12.47
C THR A 243 -10.45 8.28 11.21
N HIS A 244 -9.85 9.46 11.38
CA HIS A 244 -9.32 10.30 10.32
C HIS A 244 -7.87 9.87 10.04
N ALA A 245 -7.69 9.07 8.99
CA ALA A 245 -6.37 8.58 8.61
C ALA A 245 -5.73 9.50 7.56
N PHE A 246 -4.56 10.04 7.89
CA PHE A 246 -3.74 10.86 7.01
C PHE A 246 -2.51 10.11 6.54
N ILE A 247 -1.94 10.52 5.40
CA ILE A 247 -0.72 9.92 4.83
C ILE A 247 0.30 11.03 4.56
N SER A 248 1.56 10.74 4.91
CA SER A 248 2.72 11.54 4.52
C SER A 248 3.96 10.65 4.41
N SER A 249 5.12 11.23 4.11
CA SER A 249 6.38 10.47 4.06
C SER A 249 6.82 10.01 5.46
N PRO A 250 7.63 8.95 5.60
CA PRO A 250 8.04 8.39 6.89
C PRO A 250 8.69 9.40 7.83
N GLU A 251 9.60 10.23 7.33
CA GLU A 251 10.26 11.27 8.11
C GLU A 251 9.29 12.36 8.61
N ILE A 252 8.31 12.76 7.79
CA ILE A 252 7.27 13.71 8.21
C ILE A 252 6.36 13.08 9.28
N VAL A 253 5.95 11.84 9.08
CA VAL A 253 5.16 11.09 10.09
C VAL A 253 5.91 10.99 11.41
N THR A 254 7.22 10.74 11.36
CA THR A 254 8.09 10.66 12.55
C THR A 254 8.22 12.03 13.24
N ALA A 255 8.42 13.10 12.48
CA ALA A 255 8.47 14.46 13.03
C ALA A 255 7.13 14.89 13.65
N MET A 256 6.01 14.54 12.99
CA MET A 256 4.67 14.82 13.52
C MET A 256 4.33 13.99 14.78
N ALA A 257 4.96 12.82 14.98
CA ALA A 257 4.86 12.09 16.24
C ALA A 257 5.46 12.88 17.41
N LEU A 258 6.54 13.63 17.19
CA LEU A 258 7.13 14.54 18.18
C LEU A 258 6.25 15.78 18.45
N GLY A 259 5.64 16.33 17.40
CA GLY A 259 4.69 17.45 17.52
C GLY A 259 3.38 17.05 18.21
N GLY A 260 2.86 15.86 17.92
CA GLY A 260 1.61 15.30 18.48
C GLY A 260 0.33 15.92 17.92
N SER A 261 0.40 16.75 16.89
CA SER A 261 -0.70 17.52 16.32
C SER A 261 -0.63 17.53 14.80
N LEU A 262 -1.78 17.43 14.12
CA LEU A 262 -1.88 17.61 12.66
C LEU A 262 -1.54 19.04 12.23
N SER A 263 -1.75 20.01 13.10
CA SER A 263 -1.43 21.42 12.85
C SER A 263 0.07 21.72 12.93
N PHE A 264 0.89 20.79 13.43
CA PHE A 264 2.34 20.97 13.54
C PHE A 264 2.99 20.88 12.16
N ASN A 265 3.73 21.94 11.80
CA ASN A 265 4.55 21.98 10.59
C ASN A 265 6.03 21.80 10.96
N PRO A 266 6.65 20.63 10.74
CA PRO A 266 8.05 20.39 11.13
C PRO A 266 9.08 21.27 10.39
N LEU A 267 8.68 21.97 9.32
CA LEU A 267 9.56 22.87 8.58
C LEU A 267 9.69 24.25 9.25
N THR A 268 8.68 24.67 10.02
CA THR A 268 8.61 26.04 10.57
C THR A 268 8.47 26.09 12.08
N ASP A 269 7.81 25.11 12.65
CA ASP A 269 7.39 25.12 14.05
C ASP A 269 8.48 24.52 14.96
N THR A 270 8.37 24.82 16.25
CA THR A 270 9.21 24.28 17.31
C THR A 270 8.47 23.21 18.11
N VAL A 271 9.23 22.36 18.77
CA VAL A 271 8.73 21.37 19.74
C VAL A 271 9.33 21.70 21.10
N THR A 272 8.50 21.76 22.14
CA THR A 272 8.98 21.96 23.51
C THR A 272 9.61 20.66 24.02
N ASN A 273 10.85 20.72 24.45
CA ASN A 273 11.59 19.59 25.02
C ASN A 273 11.27 19.38 26.51
N GLU A 274 11.84 18.35 27.14
CA GLU A 274 11.62 18.03 28.56
C GLU A 274 12.15 19.11 29.51
N ALA A 275 13.08 19.96 29.06
CA ALA A 275 13.59 21.12 29.85
C ALA A 275 12.70 22.37 29.71
N GLY A 276 11.67 22.34 28.87
CA GLY A 276 10.79 23.47 28.57
C GLY A 276 11.33 24.41 27.49
N GLU A 277 12.34 24.00 26.75
CA GLU A 277 12.95 24.79 25.69
C GLU A 277 12.26 24.50 24.34
N GLU A 278 12.05 25.55 23.56
CA GLU A 278 11.53 25.44 22.18
C GLU A 278 12.68 25.11 21.22
N VAL A 279 12.62 23.92 20.63
CA VAL A 279 13.66 23.43 19.72
C VAL A 279 13.06 23.12 18.34
N ARG A 280 13.86 23.35 17.31
CA ARG A 280 13.48 23.10 15.92
C ARG A 280 14.14 21.84 15.41
N LEU A 281 13.43 21.09 14.57
CA LEU A 281 13.99 19.97 13.83
C LEU A 281 14.69 20.48 12.56
N ASP A 282 15.80 19.85 12.22
CA ASP A 282 16.50 20.09 10.97
C ASP A 282 16.01 19.12 9.90
N PRO A 283 16.06 19.49 8.61
CA PRO A 283 15.71 18.57 7.53
C PRO A 283 16.49 17.25 7.64
N PRO A 284 15.83 16.08 7.55
CA PRO A 284 16.52 14.80 7.68
C PRO A 284 17.36 14.50 6.45
N SER A 285 18.49 13.83 6.68
CA SER A 285 19.31 13.20 5.65
C SER A 285 19.35 11.70 5.87
N GLY A 286 19.67 10.93 4.83
CA GLY A 286 19.80 9.49 4.92
C GLY A 286 20.51 8.91 3.69
N ASN A 287 21.21 7.80 3.90
CA ASN A 287 21.81 7.05 2.82
C ASN A 287 20.75 6.22 2.10
N GLU A 288 20.82 6.14 0.78
CA GLU A 288 19.91 5.31 -0.03
C GLU A 288 20.13 3.81 0.24
N LEU A 289 21.37 3.44 0.50
CA LEU A 289 21.80 2.05 0.68
C LEU A 289 22.69 1.93 1.93
N PRO A 290 22.67 0.76 2.59
CA PRO A 290 23.54 0.51 3.74
C PRO A 290 25.01 0.43 3.29
N ALA A 291 25.91 1.16 4.01
CA ALA A 291 27.33 1.22 3.70
C ALA A 291 28.02 -0.17 3.72
N ASN A 292 27.52 -1.08 4.55
CA ASN A 292 28.07 -2.43 4.72
C ASN A 292 27.23 -3.50 3.98
N GLY A 293 26.42 -3.09 2.97
CA GLY A 293 25.49 -3.98 2.29
C GLY A 293 24.30 -4.39 3.16
N PHE A 294 23.35 -5.08 2.55
CA PHE A 294 22.20 -5.60 3.27
C PHE A 294 22.57 -6.83 4.11
N GLU A 295 21.97 -6.93 5.29
CA GLU A 295 22.01 -8.14 6.12
C GLU A 295 21.02 -9.15 5.57
N THR A 296 21.36 -10.44 5.59
CA THR A 296 20.44 -11.48 5.10
C THR A 296 19.25 -11.72 6.02
N GLY A 297 19.41 -11.39 7.31
CA GLY A 297 18.42 -11.69 8.33
C GLY A 297 18.42 -13.18 8.73
N GLU A 298 17.40 -13.59 9.45
CA GLU A 298 17.19 -15.01 9.76
C GLU A 298 16.63 -15.70 8.52
N ASP A 299 17.26 -16.82 8.15
CA ASP A 299 16.73 -17.70 7.12
C ASP A 299 15.56 -18.50 7.71
N GLY A 300 14.35 -18.02 7.47
CA GLY A 300 13.11 -18.70 7.87
C GLY A 300 12.68 -19.83 6.93
N PHE A 301 13.51 -20.15 5.90
CA PHE A 301 13.17 -21.23 4.98
C PHE A 301 13.29 -22.59 5.64
N VAL A 302 12.18 -23.29 5.73
CA VAL A 302 12.14 -24.70 6.12
C VAL A 302 11.94 -25.54 4.87
N ALA A 303 12.96 -26.31 4.51
CA ALA A 303 12.88 -27.16 3.34
C ALA A 303 11.77 -28.21 3.52
N PRO A 304 10.98 -28.50 2.49
CA PRO A 304 10.04 -29.62 2.56
C PRO A 304 10.80 -30.93 2.76
N PRO A 305 10.18 -31.94 3.41
CA PRO A 305 10.81 -33.23 3.55
C PRO A 305 11.12 -33.84 2.18
N SER A 306 12.26 -34.51 2.05
CA SER A 306 12.67 -35.17 0.81
C SER A 306 11.71 -36.32 0.41
N ASP A 307 11.07 -36.93 1.38
CA ASP A 307 9.99 -37.89 1.21
C ASP A 307 8.71 -37.38 1.90
N PRO A 308 7.73 -36.89 1.13
CA PRO A 308 6.48 -36.41 1.68
C PRO A 308 5.44 -37.49 1.96
N SER A 309 5.74 -38.78 1.67
CA SER A 309 4.75 -39.87 1.75
C SER A 309 4.22 -40.13 3.16
N GLY A 310 4.96 -39.70 4.21
CA GLY A 310 4.54 -39.80 5.59
C GLY A 310 3.91 -38.52 6.18
N VAL A 311 3.65 -37.52 5.36
CA VAL A 311 3.07 -36.24 5.81
C VAL A 311 1.56 -36.21 5.56
N ASP A 312 0.79 -36.32 6.63
CA ASP A 312 -0.67 -36.15 6.56
C ASP A 312 -1.05 -34.73 6.95
N VAL A 313 -1.83 -34.06 6.09
CA VAL A 313 -2.44 -32.77 6.40
C VAL A 313 -3.84 -33.00 6.95
N THR A 314 -4.02 -32.75 8.23
CA THR A 314 -5.33 -32.88 8.87
C THR A 314 -5.89 -31.50 9.20
N VAL A 315 -7.16 -31.30 8.86
CA VAL A 315 -7.93 -30.10 9.19
C VAL A 315 -9.17 -30.55 9.95
N ASP A 316 -9.48 -29.89 11.08
CA ASP A 316 -10.70 -30.14 11.82
C ASP A 316 -11.90 -29.83 10.91
N GLU A 317 -12.81 -30.80 10.74
CA GLU A 317 -14.02 -30.67 9.92
C GLU A 317 -14.93 -29.51 10.37
N ALA A 318 -14.90 -29.14 11.64
CA ALA A 318 -15.63 -28.01 12.20
C ALA A 318 -14.86 -26.66 12.07
N SER A 319 -13.69 -26.65 11.46
CA SER A 319 -12.91 -25.42 11.30
C SER A 319 -13.63 -24.42 10.40
N GLU A 320 -13.88 -23.21 10.91
CA GLU A 320 -14.37 -22.10 10.09
C GLU A 320 -13.25 -21.40 9.30
N ARG A 321 -11.98 -21.63 9.66
CA ARG A 321 -10.81 -20.90 9.14
C ARG A 321 -9.98 -21.66 8.12
N LEU A 322 -10.00 -22.98 8.18
CA LEU A 322 -9.22 -23.87 7.32
C LEU A 322 -10.13 -24.89 6.66
N GLN A 323 -9.84 -25.21 5.41
CA GLN A 323 -10.51 -26.24 4.63
C GLN A 323 -9.46 -27.05 3.88
N LEU A 324 -9.55 -28.38 3.96
CA LEU A 324 -8.78 -29.25 3.09
C LEU A 324 -9.47 -29.32 1.73
N LEU A 325 -8.80 -28.79 0.69
CA LEU A 325 -9.32 -28.81 -0.67
C LEU A 325 -8.93 -30.08 -1.39
N THR A 326 -9.86 -30.59 -2.19
CA THR A 326 -9.52 -31.59 -3.22
C THR A 326 -8.72 -30.89 -4.32
N PRO A 327 -7.61 -31.48 -4.83
CA PRO A 327 -6.87 -30.93 -5.95
C PRO A 327 -7.80 -30.64 -7.15
N PHE A 328 -7.56 -29.52 -7.83
CA PHE A 328 -8.30 -29.19 -9.04
C PHE A 328 -7.90 -30.13 -10.17
N GLU A 329 -8.86 -30.54 -10.96
CA GLU A 329 -8.59 -31.33 -12.16
C GLU A 329 -7.77 -30.49 -13.17
N PRO A 330 -6.77 -31.06 -13.82
CA PRO A 330 -6.04 -30.40 -14.88
C PRO A 330 -6.96 -30.04 -16.04
N TRP A 331 -6.62 -29.00 -16.80
CA TRP A 331 -7.34 -28.66 -18.01
C TRP A 331 -7.32 -29.81 -18.99
N GLY A 332 -8.50 -30.22 -19.46
CA GLY A 332 -8.67 -31.37 -20.36
C GLY A 332 -8.27 -31.13 -21.81
N GLY A 333 -7.75 -29.94 -22.17
CA GLY A 333 -7.32 -29.60 -23.54
C GLY A 333 -8.43 -29.09 -24.45
N GLU A 334 -9.69 -29.11 -24.01
CA GLU A 334 -10.83 -28.63 -24.78
C GLU A 334 -11.21 -27.19 -24.35
N ASP A 335 -11.59 -26.37 -25.32
CA ASP A 335 -12.09 -25.02 -25.06
C ASP A 335 -13.39 -25.05 -24.27
N LEU A 336 -13.53 -24.11 -23.33
CA LEU A 336 -14.76 -23.92 -22.59
C LEU A 336 -15.84 -23.32 -23.51
N ARG A 337 -17.03 -23.94 -23.53
CA ARG A 337 -18.15 -23.54 -24.41
C ARG A 337 -19.43 -23.34 -23.63
N ASP A 338 -20.34 -22.54 -24.16
CA ASP A 338 -21.70 -22.33 -23.64
C ASP A 338 -21.74 -21.90 -22.15
N LEU A 339 -20.75 -21.07 -21.76
CA LEU A 339 -20.63 -20.57 -20.38
C LEU A 339 -21.74 -19.56 -20.10
N PRO A 340 -22.55 -19.74 -19.05
CA PRO A 340 -23.45 -18.72 -18.57
C PRO A 340 -22.65 -17.52 -18.02
N VAL A 341 -23.17 -16.32 -18.26
CA VAL A 341 -22.60 -15.08 -17.68
C VAL A 341 -23.09 -14.95 -16.25
N LEU A 342 -22.17 -15.06 -15.29
CA LEU A 342 -22.48 -14.83 -13.89
C LEU A 342 -22.68 -13.32 -13.62
N LEU A 343 -21.77 -12.51 -14.11
CA LEU A 343 -21.75 -11.06 -13.92
C LEU A 343 -21.21 -10.37 -15.18
N LYS A 344 -21.88 -9.30 -15.59
CA LYS A 344 -21.29 -8.23 -16.40
C LYS A 344 -21.19 -7.01 -15.50
N ALA A 345 -19.96 -6.66 -15.10
CA ALA A 345 -19.70 -5.54 -14.22
C ALA A 345 -20.00 -4.20 -14.93
N LYS A 346 -20.30 -3.18 -14.15
CA LYS A 346 -20.46 -1.80 -14.59
C LYS A 346 -19.51 -0.89 -13.82
N GLY A 347 -18.71 -0.13 -14.55
CA GLY A 347 -17.71 0.77 -14.00
C GLY A 347 -16.56 0.02 -13.31
N LYS A 348 -15.88 0.68 -12.39
CA LYS A 348 -14.71 0.17 -11.69
C LYS A 348 -15.05 -1.06 -10.84
N CYS A 349 -14.34 -2.17 -11.06
CA CYS A 349 -14.49 -3.42 -10.33
C CYS A 349 -13.13 -3.88 -9.79
N THR A 350 -12.73 -3.36 -8.65
CA THR A 350 -11.45 -3.67 -8.00
C THR A 350 -11.49 -5.00 -7.25
N THR A 351 -10.35 -5.46 -6.75
CA THR A 351 -10.28 -6.64 -5.89
C THR A 351 -11.14 -6.50 -4.63
N ASP A 352 -11.39 -5.27 -4.13
CA ASP A 352 -12.32 -5.02 -3.03
C ASP A 352 -13.81 -5.22 -3.40
N HIS A 353 -14.15 -5.09 -4.68
CA HIS A 353 -15.50 -5.40 -5.17
C HIS A 353 -15.67 -6.90 -5.44
N ILE A 354 -14.58 -7.57 -5.86
CA ILE A 354 -14.57 -9.01 -6.16
C ILE A 354 -14.60 -9.82 -4.87
N SER A 355 -13.66 -9.59 -3.97
CA SER A 355 -13.54 -10.27 -2.68
C SER A 355 -12.90 -9.35 -1.65
N PRO A 356 -13.68 -8.59 -0.87
CA PRO A 356 -13.15 -7.63 0.09
C PRO A 356 -12.31 -8.28 1.20
N ALA A 357 -11.35 -7.53 1.69
CA ALA A 357 -10.52 -7.84 2.86
C ALA A 357 -11.26 -7.53 4.19
N GLY A 358 -10.54 -7.12 5.21
CA GLY A 358 -11.09 -6.77 6.52
C GLY A 358 -11.61 -8.01 7.27
N PRO A 359 -12.85 -8.02 7.76
CA PRO A 359 -13.38 -9.14 8.55
C PRO A 359 -13.41 -10.50 7.83
N TRP A 360 -13.40 -10.48 6.49
CA TRP A 360 -13.39 -11.69 5.67
C TRP A 360 -12.06 -12.44 5.70
N LEU A 361 -10.96 -11.77 6.02
CA LEU A 361 -9.62 -12.38 6.07
C LEU A 361 -9.51 -13.51 7.10
N LYS A 362 -10.39 -13.59 8.07
CA LYS A 362 -10.46 -14.75 8.99
C LYS A 362 -10.75 -16.07 8.25
N PHE A 363 -11.39 -15.99 7.10
CA PHE A 363 -11.75 -17.16 6.27
C PHE A 363 -10.76 -17.42 5.11
N ARG A 364 -9.61 -16.71 5.05
CA ARG A 364 -8.69 -16.82 3.91
C ARG A 364 -8.19 -18.22 3.63
N GLY A 365 -8.13 -19.10 4.63
CA GLY A 365 -7.79 -20.52 4.49
C GLY A 365 -8.98 -21.43 4.29
N HIS A 366 -10.22 -20.91 4.14
CA HIS A 366 -11.45 -21.68 3.97
C HIS A 366 -12.22 -21.15 2.76
N LEU A 367 -12.04 -21.82 1.61
CA LEU A 367 -12.55 -21.33 0.32
C LEU A 367 -14.08 -21.20 0.30
N ASP A 368 -14.81 -22.16 0.84
CA ASP A 368 -16.28 -22.12 0.86
C ASP A 368 -16.79 -20.94 1.68
N ASN A 369 -16.21 -20.67 2.85
CA ASN A 369 -16.63 -19.56 3.70
C ASN A 369 -16.26 -18.19 3.12
N ILE A 370 -15.05 -18.03 2.57
CA ILE A 370 -14.66 -16.75 1.99
C ILE A 370 -15.42 -16.44 0.70
N SER A 371 -15.83 -17.48 -0.06
CA SER A 371 -16.59 -17.30 -1.30
C SER A 371 -17.99 -16.69 -1.09
N ASP A 372 -18.48 -16.59 0.16
CA ASP A 372 -19.71 -15.86 0.47
C ASP A 372 -19.63 -14.37 0.14
N ASN A 373 -18.41 -13.82 0.02
CA ASN A 373 -18.20 -12.43 -0.36
C ASN A 373 -17.98 -12.20 -1.86
N LEU A 374 -18.14 -13.24 -2.68
CA LEU A 374 -17.91 -13.17 -4.12
C LEU A 374 -18.75 -12.06 -4.77
N PHE A 375 -18.08 -11.09 -5.40
CA PHE A 375 -18.66 -9.93 -6.08
C PHE A 375 -19.61 -9.06 -5.25
N ILE A 376 -19.51 -9.09 -3.93
CA ILE A 376 -20.42 -8.37 -3.02
C ILE A 376 -20.44 -6.85 -3.28
N GLY A 377 -19.36 -6.27 -3.81
CA GLY A 377 -19.27 -4.87 -4.17
C GLY A 377 -19.42 -4.57 -5.66
N ALA A 378 -19.46 -5.58 -6.51
CA ALA A 378 -19.52 -5.39 -7.95
C ALA A 378 -20.93 -5.01 -8.43
N VAL A 379 -21.03 -3.93 -9.22
CA VAL A 379 -22.31 -3.44 -9.76
C VAL A 379 -22.66 -4.20 -11.02
N ASN A 380 -23.87 -4.74 -11.09
CA ASN A 380 -24.39 -5.45 -12.24
C ASN A 380 -24.86 -4.44 -13.32
N THR A 381 -24.34 -4.56 -14.54
CA THR A 381 -24.70 -3.68 -15.67
C THR A 381 -26.20 -3.70 -16.00
N PHE A 382 -26.85 -4.85 -15.83
CA PHE A 382 -28.25 -5.01 -16.23
C PHE A 382 -29.26 -4.45 -15.23
N THR A 383 -28.90 -4.46 -13.94
CA THR A 383 -29.81 -4.04 -12.87
C THR A 383 -29.38 -2.73 -12.20
N GLY A 384 -28.09 -2.39 -12.25
CA GLY A 384 -27.51 -1.28 -11.49
C GLY A 384 -27.32 -1.60 -10.01
N GLU A 385 -27.64 -2.81 -9.55
CA GLU A 385 -27.51 -3.24 -8.16
C GLU A 385 -26.13 -3.88 -7.91
N ALA A 386 -25.61 -3.71 -6.70
CA ALA A 386 -24.35 -4.32 -6.29
C ALA A 386 -24.60 -5.68 -5.60
N GLY A 387 -23.70 -6.64 -5.85
CA GLY A 387 -23.65 -7.92 -5.13
C GLY A 387 -24.70 -8.96 -5.55
N VAL A 388 -25.59 -8.61 -6.45
CA VAL A 388 -26.71 -9.50 -6.85
C VAL A 388 -26.91 -9.55 -8.36
N GLY A 389 -27.45 -10.67 -8.81
CA GLY A 389 -27.72 -10.95 -10.21
C GLY A 389 -28.99 -11.78 -10.43
N LYS A 390 -29.13 -12.25 -11.66
CA LYS A 390 -30.20 -13.20 -12.07
C LYS A 390 -29.58 -14.58 -12.18
N ASN A 391 -30.16 -15.57 -11.53
CA ASN A 391 -29.81 -16.97 -11.74
C ASN A 391 -30.39 -17.43 -13.09
N GLY A 392 -29.50 -17.76 -14.02
CA GLY A 392 -29.90 -18.17 -15.38
C GLY A 392 -30.66 -19.52 -15.44
N LEU A 393 -30.52 -20.37 -14.42
CA LEU A 393 -31.17 -21.65 -14.32
C LEU A 393 -32.61 -21.55 -13.79
N SER A 394 -32.77 -20.86 -12.64
CA SER A 394 -34.08 -20.71 -11.99
C SER A 394 -34.87 -19.52 -12.52
N GLY A 395 -34.22 -18.54 -13.13
CA GLY A 395 -34.85 -17.29 -13.55
C GLY A 395 -35.03 -16.28 -12.41
N GLU A 396 -34.71 -16.64 -11.17
CA GLU A 396 -34.80 -15.73 -9.98
C GLU A 396 -33.84 -14.56 -10.09
N THR A 397 -34.28 -13.41 -9.59
CA THR A 397 -33.52 -12.14 -9.61
C THR A 397 -33.11 -11.72 -8.21
N SER A 398 -32.16 -10.81 -8.13
CA SER A 398 -31.61 -10.27 -6.86
C SER A 398 -31.01 -11.35 -5.95
N ILE A 399 -30.44 -12.39 -6.56
CA ILE A 399 -29.73 -13.47 -5.87
C ILE A 399 -28.24 -13.08 -5.76
N ARG A 400 -27.59 -13.37 -4.63
CA ARG A 400 -26.16 -13.13 -4.46
C ARG A 400 -25.35 -13.91 -5.49
N PHE A 401 -24.29 -13.31 -6.01
CA PHE A 401 -23.43 -13.97 -7.00
C PHE A 401 -22.79 -15.27 -6.47
N SER A 402 -22.45 -15.31 -5.17
CA SER A 402 -21.95 -16.52 -4.52
C SER A 402 -22.97 -17.69 -4.57
N ASP A 403 -24.24 -17.40 -4.38
CA ASP A 403 -25.31 -18.43 -4.40
C ASP A 403 -25.55 -18.91 -5.84
N ILE A 404 -25.58 -17.98 -6.81
CA ILE A 404 -25.72 -18.35 -8.24
C ILE A 404 -24.52 -19.21 -8.67
N GLY A 405 -23.30 -18.83 -8.32
CA GLY A 405 -22.10 -19.61 -8.67
C GLY A 405 -22.12 -21.02 -8.08
N ARG A 406 -22.60 -21.17 -6.84
CA ARG A 406 -22.78 -22.49 -6.20
C ARG A 406 -23.85 -23.31 -6.86
N ASP A 407 -24.96 -22.71 -7.31
CA ASP A 407 -26.00 -23.43 -8.06
C ASP A 407 -25.49 -23.91 -9.40
N TYR A 408 -24.71 -23.09 -10.12
CA TYR A 408 -24.08 -23.52 -11.37
C TYR A 408 -23.09 -24.68 -11.13
N LYS A 409 -22.26 -24.58 -10.08
CA LYS A 409 -21.33 -25.66 -9.70
C LYS A 409 -22.07 -26.99 -9.40
N LYS A 410 -23.18 -26.94 -8.67
CA LYS A 410 -24.01 -28.16 -8.41
C LYS A 410 -24.52 -28.81 -9.68
N GLN A 411 -24.71 -28.07 -10.76
CA GLN A 411 -25.14 -28.56 -12.06
C GLN A 411 -23.97 -28.88 -12.99
N GLY A 412 -22.72 -28.82 -12.50
CA GLY A 412 -21.53 -29.06 -13.32
C GLY A 412 -21.23 -27.95 -14.34
N LEU A 413 -21.86 -26.78 -14.20
CA LEU A 413 -21.67 -25.65 -15.09
C LEU A 413 -20.52 -24.75 -14.60
N GLN A 414 -19.69 -24.37 -15.54
CA GLN A 414 -18.74 -23.27 -15.39
C GLN A 414 -19.40 -21.97 -15.82
N TRP A 415 -18.80 -20.82 -15.47
CA TRP A 415 -19.36 -19.53 -15.79
C TRP A 415 -18.27 -18.51 -16.14
N VAL A 416 -18.68 -17.40 -16.72
CA VAL A 416 -17.79 -16.32 -17.12
C VAL A 416 -18.25 -14.99 -16.53
N VAL A 417 -17.29 -14.10 -16.30
CA VAL A 417 -17.51 -12.71 -15.87
C VAL A 417 -16.97 -11.77 -16.94
N PHE A 418 -17.70 -10.71 -17.23
CA PHE A 418 -17.22 -9.59 -18.04
C PHE A 418 -16.92 -8.41 -17.14
N GLY A 419 -15.64 -7.99 -17.14
CA GLY A 419 -15.21 -6.76 -16.52
C GLY A 419 -15.61 -5.53 -17.35
N ASP A 420 -15.47 -4.36 -16.76
CA ASP A 420 -15.62 -3.05 -17.41
C ASP A 420 -14.37 -2.22 -17.11
N GLU A 421 -14.45 -1.20 -16.26
CA GLU A 421 -13.31 -0.36 -15.94
C GLU A 421 -12.43 -1.00 -14.86
N ASN A 422 -11.10 -1.05 -15.08
CA ASN A 422 -10.10 -1.48 -14.10
C ASN A 422 -10.48 -2.74 -13.29
N TYR A 423 -10.98 -3.78 -14.00
CA TYR A 423 -11.33 -5.04 -13.37
C TYR A 423 -10.12 -5.71 -12.73
N GLY A 424 -10.23 -6.03 -11.42
CA GLY A 424 -9.16 -6.64 -10.65
C GLY A 424 -8.05 -5.69 -10.20
N GLU A 425 -8.19 -4.38 -10.47
CA GLU A 425 -7.25 -3.38 -9.97
C GLU A 425 -7.19 -3.37 -8.44
N GLY A 426 -6.03 -3.01 -7.91
CA GLY A 426 -5.81 -2.82 -6.48
C GLY A 426 -4.88 -3.86 -5.88
N SER A 427 -5.08 -4.19 -4.60
CA SER A 427 -4.25 -5.13 -3.89
C SER A 427 -4.37 -6.53 -4.47
N SER A 428 -3.26 -7.18 -4.72
CA SER A 428 -3.20 -8.59 -5.10
C SER A 428 -3.84 -9.45 -4.00
N ARG A 429 -4.80 -10.29 -4.36
CA ARG A 429 -5.51 -11.19 -3.45
C ARG A 429 -5.79 -12.51 -4.11
N GLU A 430 -5.10 -13.54 -3.67
CA GLU A 430 -5.25 -14.90 -4.15
C GLU A 430 -6.69 -15.42 -4.02
N HIS A 431 -7.42 -15.02 -3.00
CA HIS A 431 -8.82 -15.41 -2.81
C HIS A 431 -9.82 -14.63 -3.69
N ALA A 432 -9.37 -13.55 -4.35
CA ALA A 432 -10.18 -12.83 -5.32
C ALA A 432 -9.98 -13.36 -6.75
N ALA A 433 -8.90 -14.08 -6.99
CA ALA A 433 -8.63 -14.76 -8.25
C ALA A 433 -9.43 -16.04 -8.35
#